data_3b5e50fb577d38a48842038810e4a2f5
#
_entry.id   3b5e50fb577d38a48842038810e4a2f5
#
_cell.length_a   1.000
_cell.length_b   1.000
_cell.length_c   1.000
_cell.angle_alpha   90.00
_cell.angle_beta   90.00
_cell.angle_gamma   90.00
#
_symmetry.space_group_name_H-M   'P 1'
#
loop_
_entity.id
_entity.type
_entity.pdbx_description
1 polymer ?
#
loop_
_entity_poly.entity_id
_entity_poly.type
_entity_poly.pdbx_seq_one_letter_code
_entity_poly.pdbx_strand_id
1 'polypeptide(L)'
;MDIQLKTGCFDDAALVRRVVFMDEQGYEIEFDQIDEASSCIHVTLYVDGQLAGCSRVFPEELERAADAEAPVSPACDMDEDVAAGETYIMGRVAVLPAMRRRGLASVIVEASAACARDAGAKLIKLHAQEYVLPLYAKAGYTQIAPVDYEDEGQPHAWMAKRVDGR
;
A
#
# COMPACT_ATOMS: atom_id res chain seq x y z
N MET A 1 -14.23 -11.05 -17.27
CA MET A 1 -12.86 -10.85 -16.73
C MET A 1 -12.76 -11.62 -15.42
N ASP A 2 -11.92 -12.64 -15.40
CA ASP A 2 -11.70 -13.46 -14.21
C ASP A 2 -10.57 -12.85 -13.38
N ILE A 3 -10.90 -12.37 -12.17
CA ILE A 3 -9.95 -11.73 -11.27
C ILE A 3 -9.61 -12.72 -10.14
N GLN A 4 -8.32 -12.94 -9.94
CA GLN A 4 -7.80 -13.77 -8.86
C GLN A 4 -6.80 -12.98 -8.03
N LEU A 5 -6.90 -13.10 -6.70
CA LEU A 5 -6.01 -12.46 -5.75
C LEU A 5 -5.23 -13.54 -4.99
N LYS A 6 -3.95 -13.31 -4.79
CA LYS A 6 -3.08 -14.20 -4.02
C LYS A 6 -2.28 -13.41 -3.00
N THR A 7 -1.86 -14.06 -1.93
CA THR A 7 -0.92 -13.50 -0.96
C THR A 7 0.32 -14.37 -0.91
N GLY A 8 1.46 -13.78 -0.54
CA GLY A 8 2.71 -14.50 -0.37
C GLY A 8 3.48 -14.77 -1.65
N CYS A 9 3.07 -14.23 -2.79
CA CYS A 9 3.79 -14.40 -4.07
C CYS A 9 4.77 -13.25 -4.29
N PHE A 10 5.83 -13.19 -3.50
CA PHE A 10 6.77 -12.06 -3.54
C PHE A 10 7.43 -11.89 -4.91
N ASP A 11 7.80 -12.98 -5.58
CA ASP A 11 8.48 -12.87 -6.89
C ASP A 11 7.60 -12.18 -7.94
N ASP A 12 6.30 -12.47 -7.94
CA ASP A 12 5.35 -11.82 -8.82
C ASP A 12 5.14 -10.35 -8.43
N ALA A 13 5.01 -10.06 -7.14
CA ALA A 13 4.93 -8.69 -6.65
C ALA A 13 6.19 -7.90 -7.03
N ALA A 14 7.37 -8.51 -6.87
CA ALA A 14 8.64 -7.88 -7.22
C ALA A 14 8.73 -7.55 -8.71
N LEU A 15 8.21 -8.42 -9.58
CA LEU A 15 8.18 -8.15 -11.02
C LEU A 15 7.36 -6.89 -11.33
N VAL A 16 6.16 -6.78 -10.78
CA VAL A 16 5.31 -5.60 -10.95
C VAL A 16 6.02 -4.34 -10.45
N ARG A 17 6.65 -4.42 -9.28
CA ARG A 17 7.33 -3.28 -8.66
C ARG A 17 8.54 -2.81 -9.47
N ARG A 18 9.32 -3.74 -10.04
CA ARG A 18 10.42 -3.36 -10.94
C ARG A 18 9.92 -2.64 -12.17
N VAL A 19 8.89 -3.16 -12.80
CA VAL A 19 8.33 -2.54 -14.01
C VAL A 19 7.79 -1.15 -13.74
N VAL A 20 6.97 -1.01 -12.69
CA VAL A 20 6.25 0.24 -12.42
C VAL A 20 7.14 1.27 -11.72
N PHE A 21 7.83 0.88 -10.65
CA PHE A 21 8.56 1.86 -9.84
C PHE A 21 9.97 2.10 -10.33
N MET A 22 10.68 1.08 -10.81
CA MET A 22 12.05 1.24 -11.26
C MET A 22 12.14 1.60 -12.74
N ASP A 23 11.54 0.81 -13.63
CA ASP A 23 11.65 1.03 -15.07
C ASP A 23 10.83 2.23 -15.54
N GLU A 24 9.59 2.35 -15.07
CA GLU A 24 8.70 3.43 -15.51
C GLU A 24 8.92 4.73 -14.74
N GLN A 25 8.99 4.67 -13.40
CA GLN A 25 9.07 5.87 -12.56
C GLN A 25 10.50 6.27 -12.17
N GLY A 26 11.47 5.40 -12.40
CA GLY A 26 12.89 5.71 -12.21
C GLY A 26 13.39 5.63 -10.78
N TYR A 27 12.65 5.03 -9.84
CA TYR A 27 13.15 4.82 -8.48
C TYR A 27 14.34 3.86 -8.49
N GLU A 28 15.40 4.22 -7.79
CA GLU A 28 16.62 3.38 -7.73
C GLU A 28 16.55 2.33 -6.63
N ILE A 29 15.90 2.67 -5.50
CA ILE A 29 15.74 1.79 -4.35
C ILE A 29 14.25 1.48 -4.21
N GLU A 30 13.87 0.24 -4.46
CA GLU A 30 12.49 -0.18 -4.41
C GLU A 30 12.24 -1.23 -3.32
N PHE A 31 13.18 -2.16 -3.11
CA PHE A 31 13.05 -3.23 -2.15
C PHE A 31 13.73 -2.88 -0.83
N ASP A 32 13.15 -3.32 0.28
CA ASP A 32 13.61 -2.99 1.61
C ASP A 32 13.45 -4.17 2.59
N GLN A 33 13.86 -3.99 3.83
CA GLN A 33 13.79 -5.03 4.86
C GLN A 33 12.36 -5.40 5.23
N ILE A 34 11.41 -4.48 5.03
CA ILE A 34 9.99 -4.73 5.30
C ILE A 34 9.50 -5.89 4.44
N ASP A 35 9.98 -5.99 3.20
CA ASP A 35 9.58 -7.06 2.28
C ASP A 35 9.85 -8.46 2.83
N GLU A 36 10.89 -8.60 3.66
CA GLU A 36 11.32 -9.89 4.22
C GLU A 36 10.61 -10.24 5.54
N ALA A 37 9.90 -9.30 6.14
CA ALA A 37 9.23 -9.52 7.41
C ALA A 37 8.05 -10.48 7.25
N SER A 38 7.89 -11.42 8.18
CA SER A 38 6.79 -12.39 8.14
C SER A 38 5.42 -11.74 8.27
N SER A 39 5.34 -10.57 8.90
CA SER A 39 4.08 -9.81 9.05
C SER A 39 3.78 -8.89 7.86
N CYS A 40 4.67 -8.81 6.87
CA CYS A 40 4.39 -8.10 5.62
C CYS A 40 3.60 -9.03 4.69
N ILE A 41 2.41 -8.57 4.29
CA ILE A 41 1.54 -9.32 3.40
C ILE A 41 1.69 -8.75 1.98
N HIS A 42 2.24 -9.54 1.07
CA HIS A 42 2.32 -9.19 -0.35
C HIS A 42 1.07 -9.68 -1.05
N VAL A 43 0.37 -8.76 -1.72
CA VAL A 43 -0.87 -9.07 -2.45
C VAL A 43 -0.57 -8.98 -3.94
N THR A 44 -0.99 -9.97 -4.70
CA THR A 44 -0.88 -9.97 -6.16
C THR A 44 -2.23 -10.22 -6.80
N LEU A 45 -2.45 -9.57 -7.94
CA LEU A 45 -3.71 -9.65 -8.67
C LEU A 45 -3.45 -10.18 -10.09
N TYR A 46 -4.30 -11.10 -10.51
CA TYR A 46 -4.23 -11.74 -11.82
C TYR A 46 -5.56 -11.54 -12.55
N VAL A 47 -5.47 -11.27 -13.84
CA VAL A 47 -6.63 -11.14 -14.72
C VAL A 47 -6.54 -12.23 -15.79
N ASP A 48 -7.53 -13.10 -15.84
CA ASP A 48 -7.56 -14.23 -16.78
C ASP A 48 -6.25 -15.05 -16.73
N GLY A 49 -5.70 -15.24 -15.50
CA GLY A 49 -4.48 -15.98 -15.27
C GLY A 49 -3.18 -15.20 -15.47
N GLN A 50 -3.25 -13.94 -15.89
CA GLN A 50 -2.07 -13.11 -16.14
C GLN A 50 -1.82 -12.13 -14.99
N LEU A 51 -0.57 -12.03 -14.55
CA LEU A 51 -0.16 -11.07 -13.52
C LEU A 51 -0.50 -9.65 -13.96
N ALA A 52 -1.19 -8.90 -13.10
CA ALA A 52 -1.67 -7.57 -13.43
C ALA A 52 -1.24 -6.48 -12.45
N GLY A 53 -1.08 -6.81 -11.17
CA GLY A 53 -0.75 -5.79 -10.19
C GLY A 53 -0.39 -6.35 -8.83
N CYS A 54 -0.03 -5.46 -7.92
CA CYS A 54 0.38 -5.83 -6.57
C CYS A 54 0.13 -4.72 -5.55
N SER A 55 0.33 -5.08 -4.29
CA SER A 55 0.45 -4.17 -3.15
C SER A 55 1.15 -4.90 -2.02
N ARG A 56 1.45 -4.16 -0.93
CA ARG A 56 1.83 -4.78 0.34
C ARG A 56 1.13 -4.05 1.48
N VAL A 57 0.82 -4.78 2.55
CA VAL A 57 0.33 -4.21 3.81
C VAL A 57 1.13 -4.80 4.95
N PHE A 58 1.44 -3.98 5.96
CA PHE A 58 2.27 -4.42 7.08
C PHE A 58 1.99 -3.55 8.31
N PRO A 59 2.25 -4.07 9.54
CA PRO A 59 2.13 -3.25 10.75
C PRO A 59 3.06 -2.03 10.70
N GLU A 60 2.57 -0.86 11.10
CA GLU A 60 3.36 0.38 10.95
C GLU A 60 4.67 0.36 11.72
N GLU A 61 4.77 -0.43 12.80
CA GLU A 61 5.99 -0.54 13.59
C GLU A 61 7.18 -1.05 12.77
N LEU A 62 6.93 -1.77 11.68
CA LEU A 62 8.00 -2.28 10.82
C LEU A 62 8.76 -1.15 10.12
N GLU A 63 8.14 -0.03 9.82
CA GLU A 63 8.84 1.09 9.19
C GLU A 63 10.02 1.56 10.06
N ARG A 64 9.73 1.78 11.34
CA ARG A 64 10.75 2.25 12.28
C ARG A 64 11.78 1.17 12.61
N ALA A 65 11.35 -0.09 12.65
CA ALA A 65 12.25 -1.23 12.90
C ALA A 65 13.21 -1.46 11.72
N ALA A 66 12.73 -1.20 10.49
CA ALA A 66 13.55 -1.35 9.29
C ALA A 66 14.49 -0.16 9.07
N ASP A 67 14.07 1.05 9.44
CA ASP A 67 14.84 2.27 9.29
C ASP A 67 14.46 3.24 10.41
N ALA A 68 15.40 3.45 11.34
CA ALA A 68 15.19 4.32 12.50
C ALA A 68 14.93 5.79 12.09
N GLU A 69 15.35 6.18 10.89
CA GLU A 69 15.15 7.53 10.36
C GLU A 69 13.94 7.65 9.43
N ALA A 70 13.21 6.54 9.20
CA ALA A 70 12.03 6.56 8.35
C ALA A 70 10.99 7.57 8.86
N PRO A 71 10.32 8.29 7.95
CA PRO A 71 9.23 9.17 8.34
C PRO A 71 8.17 8.41 9.13
N VAL A 72 7.73 8.99 10.24
CA VAL A 72 6.65 8.43 11.03
C VAL A 72 5.32 8.87 10.42
N SER A 73 4.40 7.92 10.26
CA SER A 73 3.05 8.27 9.82
C SER A 73 2.43 9.26 10.82
N PRO A 74 1.77 10.32 10.33
CA PRO A 74 1.22 11.33 11.22
C PRO A 74 0.05 10.79 12.04
N ALA A 75 -0.07 11.28 13.27
CA ALA A 75 -1.24 11.02 14.10
C ALA A 75 -2.47 11.71 13.50
N CYS A 76 -3.64 11.14 13.72
CA CYS A 76 -4.91 11.70 13.27
C CYS A 76 -6.04 11.31 14.23
N ASP A 77 -7.20 11.90 14.03
CA ASP A 77 -8.38 11.63 14.88
C ASP A 77 -8.81 10.16 14.86
N MET A 78 -8.47 9.44 13.80
CA MET A 78 -8.79 8.02 13.66
C MET A 78 -7.92 7.10 14.52
N ASP A 79 -6.85 7.61 15.14
CA ASP A 79 -5.99 6.82 16.05
C ASP A 79 -6.68 6.48 17.37
N GLU A 80 -7.78 7.14 17.70
CA GLU A 80 -8.50 6.89 18.95
C GLU A 80 -8.91 5.42 19.06
N ASP A 81 -8.63 4.81 20.20
CA ASP A 81 -8.92 3.41 20.50
C ASP A 81 -8.18 2.40 19.60
N VAL A 82 -7.09 2.82 18.97
CA VAL A 82 -6.23 1.93 18.19
C VAL A 82 -4.97 1.61 18.98
N ALA A 83 -4.77 0.34 19.27
CA ALA A 83 -3.61 -0.13 20.03
C ALA A 83 -2.40 -0.36 19.11
N ALA A 84 -1.22 -0.52 19.72
CA ALA A 84 -0.01 -0.90 18.99
C ALA A 84 -0.25 -2.20 18.23
N GLY A 85 0.21 -2.27 16.98
CA GLY A 85 0.00 -3.43 16.11
C GLY A 85 -1.33 -3.44 15.37
N GLU A 86 -2.21 -2.49 15.62
CA GLU A 86 -3.53 -2.40 14.98
C GLU A 86 -3.59 -1.37 13.86
N THR A 87 -2.51 -0.62 13.61
CA THR A 87 -2.38 0.25 12.44
C THR A 87 -1.47 -0.44 11.43
N TYR A 88 -1.96 -0.58 10.20
CA TYR A 88 -1.20 -1.13 9.09
C TYR A 88 -0.93 -0.06 8.06
N ILE A 89 0.19 -0.19 7.39
CA ILE A 89 0.56 0.66 6.26
C ILE A 89 0.29 -0.11 4.97
N MET A 90 -0.39 0.53 4.03
CA MET A 90 -0.56 0.02 2.67
C MET A 90 0.41 0.77 1.75
N GLY A 91 1.13 0.03 0.93
CA GLY A 91 2.06 0.63 -0.01
C GLY A 91 2.30 -0.24 -1.23
N ARG A 92 3.14 0.27 -2.12
CA ARG A 92 3.54 -0.44 -3.34
C ARG A 92 2.35 -0.89 -4.18
N VAL A 93 1.26 -0.11 -4.18
CA VAL A 93 0.11 -0.37 -5.04
C VAL A 93 0.50 -0.04 -6.47
N ALA A 94 0.45 -1.02 -7.35
CA ALA A 94 0.88 -0.86 -8.73
C ALA A 94 0.09 -1.78 -9.66
N VAL A 95 -0.19 -1.30 -10.87
CA VAL A 95 -0.81 -2.07 -11.95
C VAL A 95 0.11 -2.00 -13.15
N LEU A 96 0.40 -3.15 -13.76
CA LEU A 96 1.23 -3.19 -14.96
C LEU A 96 0.62 -2.34 -16.07
N PRO A 97 1.45 -1.62 -16.87
CA PRO A 97 0.93 -0.69 -17.89
C PRO A 97 -0.12 -1.30 -18.82
N ALA A 98 0.09 -2.53 -19.28
CA ALA A 98 -0.83 -3.20 -20.19
C ALA A 98 -2.18 -3.55 -19.56
N MET A 99 -2.27 -3.51 -18.23
CA MET A 99 -3.47 -3.87 -17.48
C MET A 99 -4.23 -2.67 -16.93
N ARG A 100 -3.78 -1.45 -17.21
CA ARG A 100 -4.40 -0.21 -16.70
C ARG A 100 -5.73 0.09 -17.38
N ARG A 101 -6.47 1.04 -16.78
CA ARG A 101 -7.78 1.51 -17.27
C ARG A 101 -8.87 0.45 -17.22
N ARG A 102 -8.75 -0.50 -16.28
CA ARG A 102 -9.73 -1.56 -16.06
C ARG A 102 -10.28 -1.57 -14.64
N GLY A 103 -9.96 -0.54 -13.83
CA GLY A 103 -10.41 -0.46 -12.44
C GLY A 103 -9.66 -1.38 -11.48
N LEU A 104 -8.52 -1.93 -11.87
CA LEU A 104 -7.81 -2.95 -11.08
C LEU A 104 -7.15 -2.37 -9.84
N ALA A 105 -6.68 -1.12 -9.87
CA ALA A 105 -6.10 -0.49 -8.70
C ALA A 105 -7.09 -0.44 -7.54
N SER A 106 -8.37 -0.13 -7.81
CA SER A 106 -9.41 -0.16 -6.79
C SER A 106 -9.62 -1.53 -6.20
N VAL A 107 -9.56 -2.58 -7.03
CA VAL A 107 -9.67 -3.97 -6.56
C VAL A 107 -8.51 -4.31 -5.62
N ILE A 108 -7.29 -3.92 -5.99
CA ILE A 108 -6.10 -4.16 -5.17
C ILE A 108 -6.21 -3.43 -3.82
N VAL A 109 -6.63 -2.18 -3.83
CA VAL A 109 -6.77 -1.37 -2.62
C VAL A 109 -7.79 -2.01 -1.67
N GLU A 110 -8.94 -2.44 -2.17
CA GLU A 110 -9.96 -3.12 -1.36
C GLU A 110 -9.47 -4.46 -0.81
N ALA A 111 -8.81 -5.25 -1.64
CA ALA A 111 -8.25 -6.54 -1.22
C ALA A 111 -7.17 -6.37 -0.17
N SER A 112 -6.32 -5.37 -0.32
CA SER A 112 -5.26 -5.05 0.64
C SER A 112 -5.84 -4.66 2.00
N ALA A 113 -6.89 -3.85 2.01
CA ALA A 113 -7.59 -3.47 3.23
C ALA A 113 -8.22 -4.69 3.92
N ALA A 114 -8.81 -5.60 3.15
CA ALA A 114 -9.37 -6.83 3.68
C ALA A 114 -8.28 -7.72 4.31
N CYS A 115 -7.15 -7.87 3.64
CA CYS A 115 -6.01 -8.65 4.17
C CYS A 115 -5.50 -8.05 5.49
N ALA A 116 -5.35 -6.73 5.56
CA ALA A 116 -4.91 -6.06 6.78
C ALA A 116 -5.93 -6.24 7.91
N ARG A 117 -7.22 -6.07 7.63
CA ARG A 117 -8.29 -6.27 8.61
C ARG A 117 -8.30 -7.69 9.15
N ASP A 118 -8.16 -8.68 8.29
CA ASP A 118 -8.11 -10.09 8.68
C ASP A 118 -6.89 -10.40 9.55
N ALA A 119 -5.80 -9.64 9.37
CA ALA A 119 -4.60 -9.74 10.20
C ALA A 119 -4.70 -8.97 11.53
N GLY A 120 -5.80 -8.25 11.78
CA GLY A 120 -6.04 -7.53 13.02
C GLY A 120 -5.99 -6.01 12.92
N ALA A 121 -5.85 -5.44 11.73
CA ALA A 121 -5.83 -3.99 11.57
C ALA A 121 -7.19 -3.38 11.88
N LYS A 122 -7.16 -2.24 12.58
CA LYS A 122 -8.32 -1.36 12.78
C LYS A 122 -8.22 -0.11 11.93
N LEU A 123 -7.00 0.30 11.61
CA LEU A 123 -6.69 1.53 10.88
C LEU A 123 -5.65 1.22 9.81
N ILE A 124 -5.84 1.77 8.63
CA ILE A 124 -4.85 1.73 7.56
C ILE A 124 -4.42 3.16 7.25
N LYS A 125 -3.11 3.37 7.16
CA LYS A 125 -2.51 4.62 6.68
C LYS A 125 -1.71 4.30 5.43
N LEU A 126 -1.58 5.29 4.56
CA LEU A 126 -0.80 5.17 3.35
C LEU A 126 -0.18 6.51 2.97
N HIS A 127 0.97 6.46 2.32
CA HIS A 127 1.69 7.63 1.83
C HIS A 127 1.70 7.54 0.30
N ALA A 128 0.79 8.26 -0.34
CA ALA A 128 0.53 8.11 -1.77
C ALA A 128 1.01 9.32 -2.58
N GLN A 129 1.46 9.06 -3.79
CA GLN A 129 1.77 10.11 -4.75
C GLN A 129 0.52 10.97 -4.98
N GLU A 130 0.73 12.28 -5.11
CA GLU A 130 -0.37 13.25 -5.17
C GLU A 130 -1.39 12.94 -6.27
N TYR A 131 -0.91 12.52 -7.43
CA TYR A 131 -1.82 12.29 -8.56
C TYR A 131 -2.75 11.09 -8.39
N VAL A 132 -2.50 10.19 -7.44
CA VAL A 132 -3.37 9.04 -7.16
C VAL A 132 -4.24 9.22 -5.91
N LEU A 133 -4.17 10.36 -5.23
CA LEU A 133 -5.02 10.62 -4.06
C LEU A 133 -6.52 10.43 -4.35
N PRO A 134 -7.05 10.84 -5.53
CA PRO A 134 -8.47 10.61 -5.82
C PRO A 134 -8.89 9.14 -5.81
N LEU A 135 -7.99 8.23 -6.21
CA LEU A 135 -8.25 6.79 -6.14
C LEU A 135 -8.54 6.34 -4.70
N TYR A 136 -7.70 6.77 -3.77
CA TYR A 136 -7.85 6.42 -2.36
C TYR A 136 -9.03 7.12 -1.72
N ALA A 137 -9.31 8.36 -2.09
CA ALA A 137 -10.47 9.09 -1.60
C ALA A 137 -11.78 8.34 -1.96
N LYS A 138 -11.86 7.81 -3.18
CA LYS A 138 -13.01 6.99 -3.60
C LYS A 138 -13.12 5.69 -2.80
N ALA A 139 -12.01 5.15 -2.34
CA ALA A 139 -11.99 3.95 -1.51
C ALA A 139 -12.29 4.25 -0.03
N GLY A 140 -12.55 5.51 0.33
CA GLY A 140 -12.93 5.91 1.68
C GLY A 140 -11.79 6.44 2.53
N TYR A 141 -10.62 6.67 1.95
CA TYR A 141 -9.47 7.24 2.68
C TYR A 141 -9.57 8.75 2.75
N THR A 142 -9.12 9.33 3.86
CA THR A 142 -9.10 10.77 4.09
C THR A 142 -7.66 11.24 4.23
N GLN A 143 -7.33 12.36 3.62
CA GLN A 143 -6.00 12.98 3.77
C GLN A 143 -5.83 13.49 5.19
N ILE A 144 -4.73 13.13 5.85
CA ILE A 144 -4.47 13.42 7.26
C ILE A 144 -3.29 14.36 7.49
N ALA A 145 -2.59 14.77 6.44
CA ALA A 145 -1.49 15.72 6.51
C ALA A 145 -1.35 16.46 5.18
N PRO A 146 -0.71 17.63 5.15
CA PRO A 146 -0.42 18.34 3.90
C PRO A 146 0.48 17.52 2.98
N VAL A 147 0.46 17.86 1.69
CA VAL A 147 1.40 17.27 0.72
C VAL A 147 2.83 17.53 1.18
N ASP A 148 3.66 16.51 1.11
CA ASP A 148 5.08 16.57 1.45
C ASP A 148 5.93 16.04 0.28
N TYR A 149 7.25 16.24 0.40
CA TYR A 149 8.20 15.84 -0.63
C TYR A 149 9.30 14.94 -0.04
N GLU A 150 8.97 14.19 1.00
CA GLU A 150 9.92 13.36 1.75
C GLU A 150 10.34 12.10 1.00
N ASP A 151 9.52 11.61 0.06
CA ASP A 151 9.81 10.41 -0.71
C ASP A 151 10.43 10.82 -2.07
N GLU A 152 11.76 10.80 -2.11
CA GLU A 152 12.58 11.11 -3.29
C GLU A 152 12.23 12.46 -3.94
N GLY A 153 11.76 13.43 -3.14
CA GLY A 153 11.41 14.77 -3.62
C GLY A 153 10.13 14.82 -4.44
N GLN A 154 9.37 13.74 -4.53
CA GLN A 154 8.10 13.71 -5.25
C GLN A 154 6.93 14.06 -4.31
N PRO A 155 5.88 14.73 -4.83
CA PRO A 155 4.75 15.10 -3.99
C PRO A 155 3.92 13.88 -3.58
N HIS A 156 3.78 13.69 -2.26
CA HIS A 156 3.00 12.62 -1.65
C HIS A 156 2.14 13.21 -0.54
N ALA A 157 1.11 12.48 -0.14
CA ALA A 157 0.34 12.82 1.06
C ALA A 157 -0.06 11.55 1.81
N TRP A 158 -0.16 11.70 3.14
CA TRP A 158 -0.67 10.64 3.99
C TRP A 158 -2.19 10.64 3.99
N MET A 159 -2.76 9.46 3.90
CA MET A 159 -4.20 9.22 4.01
C MET A 159 -4.46 8.10 5.01
N ALA A 160 -5.67 8.06 5.55
CA ALA A 160 -6.07 7.04 6.53
C ALA A 160 -7.53 6.64 6.37
N LYS A 161 -7.83 5.42 6.81
CA LYS A 161 -9.19 4.87 6.84
C LYS A 161 -9.33 3.84 7.96
N ARG A 162 -10.41 3.93 8.75
CA ARG A 162 -10.80 2.86 9.67
C ARG A 162 -11.34 1.68 8.88
N VAL A 163 -10.89 0.47 9.25
CA VAL A 163 -11.29 -0.78 8.56
C VAL A 163 -12.00 -1.77 9.49
N ASP A 164 -12.24 -1.37 10.74
CA ASP A 164 -12.92 -2.19 11.75
C ASP A 164 -14.43 -1.92 11.86
N GLY A 165 -15.02 -1.22 10.88
CA GLY A 165 -16.44 -0.90 10.86
C GLY A 165 -16.85 0.38 11.61
N ARG A 166 -15.89 1.20 12.01
CA ARG A 166 -16.14 2.51 12.67
C ARG A 166 -16.02 3.67 11.74
#